data_69b63b02c387a2a5dbf8011d2eeb763c
#
_entry.id   69b63b02c387a2a5dbf8011d2eeb763c
#
_cell.length_a   1.000
_cell.length_b   1.000
_cell.length_c   1.000
_cell.angle_alpha   90.00
_cell.angle_beta   90.00
_cell.angle_gamma   90.00
#
_symmetry.space_group_name_H-M   'P 1'
#
loop_
_entity.id
_entity.type
_entity.pdbx_description
1 polymer ?
#
loop_
_entity_poly.entity_id
_entity_poly.type
_entity_poly.pdbx_seq_one_letter_code
_entity_poly.pdbx_strand_id
1 'polypeptide(L)'
;MDSITQSREGEVGEGSRKVLATILAELDGFQDKKSDKLILTLAATNSPESLDDAVLSRFPKRIYIQLPDKKACQEIIKIQTKGLDISNVDMEKIGEMSVNQKYSGRDLQNVCRDAMRSMTRRANKDIFDNIENLAELPFEELQKKTLKAGPLTMEDFTQAIARVKSPVTLADLKRQEDWNKQFGAS
;
A
#
# COMPACT_ATOMS: atom_id res chain seq x y z
N MET A 1 11.98 -1.02 -8.15
CA MET A 1 12.68 -0.95 -9.44
C MET A 1 12.77 0.46 -9.98
N ASP A 2 11.74 1.27 -9.80
CA ASP A 2 11.60 2.61 -10.40
C ASP A 2 12.79 3.55 -10.18
N SER A 3 13.46 3.50 -9.02
CA SER A 3 14.62 4.34 -8.72
C SER A 3 15.92 3.95 -9.48
N ILE A 4 15.96 2.76 -10.08
CA ILE A 4 17.15 2.22 -10.76
C ILE A 4 16.97 2.24 -12.28
N THR A 5 15.72 2.10 -12.75
CA THR A 5 15.39 1.85 -14.16
C THR A 5 14.67 3.02 -14.85
N GLN A 6 14.34 4.09 -14.12
CA GLN A 6 13.71 5.27 -14.72
C GLN A 6 14.69 5.97 -15.66
N SER A 7 14.36 5.94 -16.94
CA SER A 7 14.88 6.87 -17.94
C SER A 7 14.35 8.27 -17.62
N ARG A 8 15.05 9.04 -16.79
CA ARG A 8 14.80 10.47 -16.69
C ARG A 8 15.50 11.12 -17.90
N GLU A 9 14.75 11.71 -18.78
CA GLU A 9 15.25 12.68 -19.74
C GLU A 9 15.94 13.81 -18.96
N GLY A 10 17.28 13.83 -18.97
CA GLY A 10 18.11 14.76 -18.23
C GLY A 10 18.93 14.08 -17.13
N GLU A 11 20.20 13.78 -17.44
CA GLU A 11 21.26 13.37 -16.51
C GLU A 11 20.97 12.15 -15.63
N VAL A 12 20.75 11.00 -16.24
CA VAL A 12 21.00 9.73 -15.54
C VAL A 12 22.50 9.64 -15.33
N GLY A 13 22.96 9.86 -14.09
CA GLY A 13 24.36 9.79 -13.75
C GLY A 13 24.96 8.46 -14.23
N GLU A 14 26.19 8.52 -14.75
CA GLU A 14 26.93 7.35 -15.28
C GLU A 14 26.88 6.13 -14.34
N GLY A 15 26.77 6.38 -13.03
CA GLY A 15 26.61 5.35 -12.00
C GLY A 15 25.31 4.55 -12.12
N SER A 16 24.18 5.20 -12.38
CA SER A 16 22.90 4.50 -12.51
C SER A 16 22.83 3.63 -13.75
N ARG A 17 23.45 4.08 -14.86
CA ARG A 17 23.57 3.29 -16.09
C ARG A 17 24.45 2.06 -15.89
N LYS A 18 25.57 2.19 -15.17
CA LYS A 18 26.44 1.05 -14.84
C LYS A 18 25.73 0.03 -13.97
N VAL A 19 24.98 0.47 -12.96
CA VAL A 19 24.18 -0.41 -12.09
C VAL A 19 23.13 -1.15 -12.90
N LEU A 20 22.39 -0.46 -13.77
CA LEU A 20 21.39 -1.08 -14.62
C LEU A 20 22.01 -2.14 -15.56
N ALA A 21 23.11 -1.79 -16.23
CA ALA A 21 23.84 -2.71 -17.12
C ALA A 21 24.31 -3.97 -16.35
N THR A 22 24.81 -3.81 -15.13
CA THR A 22 25.22 -4.94 -14.29
C THR A 22 24.02 -5.84 -13.93
N ILE A 23 22.88 -5.24 -13.54
CA ILE A 23 21.67 -6.00 -13.24
C ILE A 23 21.18 -6.79 -14.46
N LEU A 24 21.17 -6.16 -15.64
CA LEU A 24 20.75 -6.83 -16.88
C LEU A 24 21.68 -7.98 -17.24
N ALA A 25 23.01 -7.79 -17.11
CA ALA A 25 24.00 -8.83 -17.37
C ALA A 25 23.86 -10.02 -16.40
N GLU A 26 23.58 -9.77 -15.12
CA GLU A 26 23.34 -10.84 -14.16
C GLU A 26 22.03 -11.60 -14.45
N LEU A 27 20.97 -10.90 -14.86
CA LEU A 27 19.72 -11.55 -15.26
C LEU A 27 19.92 -12.47 -16.47
N ASP A 28 20.68 -12.04 -17.47
CA ASP A 28 21.04 -12.86 -18.63
C ASP A 28 21.92 -14.06 -18.21
N GLY A 29 22.86 -13.83 -17.30
CA GLY A 29 23.76 -14.89 -16.81
C GLY A 29 23.05 -16.00 -16.00
N PHE A 30 21.87 -15.74 -15.44
CA PHE A 30 21.06 -16.77 -14.77
C PHE A 30 20.41 -17.74 -15.76
N GLN A 31 20.12 -17.31 -16.99
CA GLN A 31 19.51 -18.17 -18.02
C GLN A 31 20.53 -19.17 -18.58
N ASP A 32 21.82 -18.82 -18.61
CA ASP A 32 22.89 -19.62 -19.21
C ASP A 32 23.55 -20.63 -18.24
N LYS A 33 23.36 -20.46 -16.93
CA LYS A 33 23.96 -21.38 -15.95
C LYS A 33 23.19 -22.68 -15.91
N LYS A 34 23.85 -23.79 -16.28
CA LYS A 34 23.41 -25.18 -16.06
C LYS A 34 23.34 -25.46 -14.54
N SER A 35 22.34 -24.93 -13.90
CA SER A 35 22.05 -25.14 -12.48
C SER A 35 20.80 -26.01 -12.37
N ASP A 36 20.82 -27.02 -11.54
CA ASP A 36 19.65 -27.85 -11.19
C ASP A 36 18.64 -27.07 -10.33
N LYS A 37 18.92 -25.80 -10.03
CA LYS A 37 18.05 -24.94 -9.20
C LYS A 37 17.19 -24.03 -10.07
N LEU A 38 15.88 -24.09 -9.86
CA LEU A 38 14.95 -23.14 -10.45
C LEU A 38 15.08 -21.76 -9.75
N ILE A 39 15.42 -20.73 -10.52
CA ILE A 39 15.48 -19.35 -10.05
C ILE A 39 14.32 -18.58 -10.67
N LEU A 40 13.45 -18.00 -9.84
CA LEU A 40 12.38 -17.12 -10.26
C LEU A 40 12.74 -15.68 -9.90
N THR A 41 12.86 -14.83 -10.91
CA THR A 41 13.09 -13.40 -10.72
C THR A 41 11.77 -12.65 -10.84
N LEU A 42 11.42 -11.88 -9.81
CA LEU A 42 10.22 -11.03 -9.76
C LEU A 42 10.64 -9.56 -9.66
N ALA A 43 10.00 -8.73 -10.47
CA ALA A 43 10.12 -7.27 -10.41
C ALA A 43 8.74 -6.64 -10.20
N ALA A 44 8.68 -5.55 -9.44
CA ALA A 44 7.47 -4.76 -9.27
C ALA A 44 7.76 -3.28 -9.55
N THR A 45 6.83 -2.62 -10.22
CA THR A 45 6.87 -1.19 -10.53
C THR A 45 5.49 -0.57 -10.48
N ASN A 46 5.41 0.72 -10.15
CA ASN A 46 4.19 1.52 -10.25
C ASN A 46 4.14 2.33 -11.56
N SER A 47 5.25 2.36 -12.30
CA SER A 47 5.40 3.16 -13.53
C SER A 47 6.02 2.29 -14.63
N PRO A 48 5.28 1.31 -15.15
CA PRO A 48 5.83 0.39 -16.15
C PRO A 48 6.20 1.10 -17.45
N GLU A 49 5.54 2.20 -17.79
CA GLU A 49 5.80 3.03 -18.95
C GLU A 49 7.15 3.76 -18.91
N SER A 50 7.75 3.90 -17.74
CA SER A 50 9.05 4.53 -17.57
C SER A 50 10.23 3.55 -17.58
N LEU A 51 9.95 2.26 -17.77
CA LEU A 51 10.99 1.24 -17.84
C LEU A 51 11.61 1.20 -19.22
N ASP A 52 12.95 1.01 -19.25
CA ASP A 52 13.70 0.77 -20.46
C ASP A 52 13.30 -0.53 -21.15
N ASP A 53 13.27 -0.55 -22.50
CA ASP A 53 12.92 -1.74 -23.28
C ASP A 53 13.85 -2.93 -23.00
N ALA A 54 15.12 -2.67 -22.68
CA ALA A 54 16.06 -3.70 -22.26
C ALA A 54 15.63 -4.38 -20.96
N VAL A 55 15.06 -3.64 -20.02
CA VAL A 55 14.47 -4.20 -18.78
C VAL A 55 13.22 -5.00 -19.12
N LEU A 56 12.30 -4.42 -19.89
CA LEU A 56 11.06 -5.04 -20.28
C LEU A 56 11.26 -6.39 -21.01
N SER A 57 12.32 -6.49 -21.81
CA SER A 57 12.64 -7.73 -22.54
C SER A 57 13.07 -8.91 -21.62
N ARG A 58 13.63 -8.63 -20.43
CA ARG A 58 14.00 -9.65 -19.43
C ARG A 58 12.83 -10.13 -18.59
N PHE A 59 11.71 -9.40 -18.62
CA PHE A 59 10.47 -9.74 -17.92
C PHE A 59 9.33 -9.95 -18.92
N PRO A 60 9.32 -11.06 -19.66
CA PRO A 60 8.34 -11.32 -20.72
C PRO A 60 6.92 -11.51 -20.16
N LYS A 61 6.80 -12.04 -18.93
CA LYS A 61 5.50 -12.21 -18.27
C LYS A 61 5.21 -10.99 -17.39
N ARG A 62 4.14 -10.25 -17.74
CA ARG A 62 3.75 -9.01 -17.05
C ARG A 62 2.34 -9.17 -16.52
N ILE A 63 2.17 -8.94 -15.23
CA ILE A 63 0.90 -9.12 -14.54
C ILE A 63 0.47 -7.74 -14.00
N TYR A 64 -0.68 -7.27 -14.45
CA TYR A 64 -1.28 -6.06 -13.94
C TYR A 64 -2.08 -6.36 -12.67
N ILE A 65 -1.71 -5.70 -11.58
CA ILE A 65 -2.42 -5.78 -10.31
C ILE A 65 -3.35 -4.58 -10.22
N GLN A 66 -4.64 -4.82 -10.37
CA GLN A 66 -5.68 -3.80 -10.29
C GLN A 66 -5.89 -3.32 -8.86
N LEU A 67 -6.62 -2.20 -8.71
CA LEU A 67 -7.12 -1.79 -7.40
C LEU A 67 -8.06 -2.87 -6.85
N PRO A 68 -8.12 -3.02 -5.52
CA PRO A 68 -8.97 -4.03 -4.90
C PRO A 68 -10.45 -3.79 -5.22
N ASP A 69 -11.15 -4.86 -5.57
CA ASP A 69 -12.60 -4.87 -5.68
C ASP A 69 -13.26 -4.81 -4.29
N LYS A 70 -14.59 -4.77 -4.24
CA LYS A 70 -15.36 -4.69 -2.99
C LYS A 70 -14.98 -5.81 -2.00
N LYS A 71 -14.85 -7.06 -2.49
CA LYS A 71 -14.51 -8.21 -1.65
C LYS A 71 -13.08 -8.12 -1.15
N ALA A 72 -12.14 -7.77 -2.01
CA ALA A 72 -10.75 -7.57 -1.61
C ALA A 72 -10.61 -6.42 -0.60
N CYS A 73 -11.35 -5.30 -0.76
CA CYS A 73 -11.38 -4.23 0.23
C CYS A 73 -11.84 -4.74 1.61
N GLN A 74 -12.90 -5.52 1.66
CA GLN A 74 -13.42 -6.11 2.89
C GLN A 74 -12.38 -7.02 3.56
N GLU A 75 -11.72 -7.89 2.79
CA GLU A 75 -10.69 -8.80 3.34
C GLU A 75 -9.46 -8.02 3.82
N ILE A 76 -9.01 -6.99 3.11
CA ILE A 76 -7.91 -6.14 3.56
C ILE A 76 -8.28 -5.47 4.89
N ILE A 77 -9.49 -4.94 5.03
CA ILE A 77 -9.95 -4.31 6.28
C ILE A 77 -9.99 -5.33 7.42
N LYS A 78 -10.52 -6.54 7.19
CA LYS A 78 -10.52 -7.62 8.20
C LYS A 78 -9.09 -7.97 8.66
N ILE A 79 -8.15 -8.06 7.71
CA ILE A 79 -6.76 -8.35 8.03
C ILE A 79 -6.15 -7.23 8.87
N GLN A 80 -6.38 -5.97 8.48
CA GLN A 80 -5.82 -4.79 9.16
C GLN A 80 -6.42 -4.56 10.55
N THR A 81 -7.65 -5.02 10.79
CA THR A 81 -8.36 -4.91 12.07
C THR A 81 -8.36 -6.21 12.88
N LYS A 82 -7.51 -7.16 12.51
CA LYS A 82 -7.42 -8.47 13.18
C LYS A 82 -7.18 -8.29 14.69
N GLY A 83 -8.02 -8.95 15.50
CA GLY A 83 -7.94 -8.88 16.95
C GLY A 83 -8.74 -7.73 17.58
N LEU A 84 -9.41 -6.90 16.77
CA LEU A 84 -10.33 -5.87 17.24
C LEU A 84 -11.78 -6.30 17.03
N ASP A 85 -12.67 -5.78 17.86
CA ASP A 85 -14.11 -5.98 17.68
C ASP A 85 -14.65 -5.07 16.58
N ILE A 86 -15.10 -5.68 15.48
CA ILE A 86 -15.70 -5.03 14.32
C ILE A 86 -17.16 -5.44 14.11
N SER A 87 -17.82 -5.99 15.14
CA SER A 87 -19.20 -6.49 15.06
C SER A 87 -20.22 -5.40 14.66
N ASN A 88 -19.93 -4.14 15.01
CA ASN A 88 -20.78 -2.99 14.70
C ASN A 88 -20.41 -2.28 13.39
N VAL A 89 -19.65 -2.96 12.52
CA VAL A 89 -19.16 -2.40 11.26
C VAL A 89 -19.84 -3.07 10.09
N ASP A 90 -20.53 -2.29 9.26
CA ASP A 90 -21.12 -2.75 8.01
C ASP A 90 -20.03 -2.89 6.94
N MET A 91 -19.50 -4.11 6.81
CA MET A 91 -18.41 -4.44 5.86
C MET A 91 -18.82 -4.25 4.40
N GLU A 92 -20.11 -4.47 4.08
CA GLU A 92 -20.62 -4.26 2.72
C GLU A 92 -20.54 -2.80 2.33
N LYS A 93 -21.05 -1.94 3.21
CA LYS A 93 -21.06 -0.49 3.00
C LYS A 93 -19.63 0.09 2.93
N ILE A 94 -18.73 -0.35 3.82
CA ILE A 94 -17.33 0.12 3.77
C ILE A 94 -16.64 -0.35 2.49
N GLY A 95 -16.88 -1.58 2.05
CA GLY A 95 -16.34 -2.08 0.80
C GLY A 95 -16.77 -1.21 -0.39
N GLU A 96 -18.04 -0.85 -0.49
CA GLU A 96 -18.56 0.05 -1.52
C GLU A 96 -17.95 1.45 -1.45
N MET A 97 -17.91 2.04 -0.27
CA MET A 97 -17.28 3.35 -0.06
C MET A 97 -15.80 3.34 -0.48
N SER A 98 -15.08 2.26 -0.18
CA SER A 98 -13.66 2.11 -0.51
C SER A 98 -13.41 2.03 -2.02
N VAL A 99 -14.24 1.28 -2.75
CA VAL A 99 -14.18 1.20 -4.21
C VAL A 99 -14.47 2.56 -4.85
N ASN A 100 -15.50 3.26 -4.37
CA ASN A 100 -15.88 4.59 -4.86
C ASN A 100 -14.74 5.62 -4.69
N GLN A 101 -13.95 5.49 -3.64
CA GLN A 101 -12.76 6.32 -3.39
C GLN A 101 -11.52 5.85 -4.17
N LYS A 102 -11.56 4.74 -4.89
CA LYS A 102 -10.44 4.12 -5.62
C LYS A 102 -9.23 3.86 -4.70
N TYR A 103 -9.49 3.33 -3.53
CA TYR A 103 -8.44 3.05 -2.56
C TYR A 103 -7.54 1.90 -2.99
N SER A 104 -6.24 2.12 -2.90
CA SER A 104 -5.23 1.07 -2.92
C SER A 104 -5.18 0.34 -1.57
N GLY A 105 -4.45 -0.79 -1.51
CA GLY A 105 -4.22 -1.49 -0.24
C GLY A 105 -3.56 -0.61 0.83
N ARG A 106 -2.69 0.33 0.42
CA ARG A 106 -2.07 1.31 1.33
C ARG A 106 -3.09 2.32 1.86
N ASP A 107 -3.99 2.79 1.03
CA ASP A 107 -5.03 3.73 1.45
C ASP A 107 -5.98 3.07 2.44
N LEU A 108 -6.37 1.81 2.20
CA LEU A 108 -7.17 1.01 3.14
C LEU A 108 -6.46 0.81 4.48
N GLN A 109 -5.15 0.57 4.46
CA GLN A 109 -4.36 0.51 5.69
C GLN A 109 -4.39 1.85 6.45
N ASN A 110 -4.29 2.98 5.75
CA ASN A 110 -4.37 4.30 6.35
C ASN A 110 -5.77 4.58 6.92
N VAL A 111 -6.84 4.19 6.22
CA VAL A 111 -8.22 4.27 6.71
C VAL A 111 -8.38 3.45 7.99
N CYS A 112 -7.92 2.21 8.03
CA CYS A 112 -7.99 1.37 9.23
C CYS A 112 -7.21 1.99 10.39
N ARG A 113 -6.01 2.52 10.13
CA ARG A 113 -5.19 3.18 11.16
C ARG A 113 -5.86 4.43 11.72
N ASP A 114 -6.51 5.23 10.87
CA ASP A 114 -7.22 6.42 11.31
C ASP A 114 -8.51 6.08 12.08
N ALA A 115 -9.26 5.06 11.65
CA ALA A 115 -10.40 4.53 12.38
C ALA A 115 -10.00 4.00 13.78
N MET A 116 -8.87 3.26 13.87
CA MET A 116 -8.32 2.80 15.15
C MET A 116 -7.92 3.97 16.06
N ARG A 117 -7.37 5.05 15.52
CA ARG A 117 -7.07 6.28 16.30
C ARG A 117 -8.35 6.91 16.86
N SER A 118 -9.41 7.01 16.04
CA SER A 118 -10.70 7.54 16.47
C SER A 118 -11.31 6.68 17.59
N MET A 119 -11.30 5.36 17.42
CA MET A 119 -11.74 4.40 18.45
C MET A 119 -10.92 4.54 19.74
N THR A 120 -9.60 4.61 19.66
CA THR A 120 -8.72 4.76 20.83
C THR A 120 -9.01 6.07 21.58
N ARG A 121 -9.19 7.18 20.87
CA ARG A 121 -9.56 8.47 21.49
C ARG A 121 -10.91 8.38 22.18
N ARG A 122 -11.91 7.78 21.53
CA ARG A 122 -13.25 7.61 22.08
C ARG A 122 -13.25 6.72 23.32
N ALA A 123 -12.49 5.62 23.30
CA ALA A 123 -12.41 4.68 24.42
C ALA A 123 -11.61 5.20 25.63
N ASN A 124 -10.81 6.26 25.45
CA ASN A 124 -9.93 6.83 26.49
C ASN A 124 -10.11 8.36 26.58
N LYS A 125 -11.36 8.80 26.44
CA LYS A 125 -11.67 10.23 26.41
C LYS A 125 -11.15 10.97 27.65
N ASP A 126 -11.28 10.35 28.82
CA ASP A 126 -10.78 10.86 30.09
C ASP A 126 -9.27 11.15 30.08
N ILE A 127 -8.49 10.31 29.38
CA ILE A 127 -7.06 10.48 29.23
C ILE A 127 -6.74 11.61 28.24
N PHE A 128 -7.41 11.65 27.10
CA PHE A 128 -7.13 12.66 26.05
C PHE A 128 -7.63 14.05 26.42
N ASP A 129 -8.74 14.17 27.15
CA ASP A 129 -9.29 15.45 27.59
C ASP A 129 -8.42 16.08 28.73
N ASN A 130 -7.59 15.31 29.40
CA ASN A 130 -6.70 15.74 30.48
C ASN A 130 -5.21 15.61 30.13
N ILE A 131 -4.86 15.69 28.85
CA ILE A 131 -3.48 15.43 28.38
C ILE A 131 -2.46 16.41 28.95
N GLU A 132 -2.85 17.66 29.22
CA GLU A 132 -2.01 18.67 29.86
C GLU A 132 -1.62 18.26 31.29
N ASN A 133 -2.58 17.76 32.06
CA ASN A 133 -2.35 17.26 33.41
C ASN A 133 -1.51 15.97 33.41
N LEU A 134 -1.59 15.18 32.32
CA LEU A 134 -0.77 13.98 32.16
C LEU A 134 0.71 14.31 31.90
N ALA A 135 0.99 15.40 31.22
CA ALA A 135 2.37 15.84 30.95
C ALA A 135 3.11 16.24 32.24
N GLU A 136 2.39 16.57 33.30
CA GLU A 136 2.94 16.93 34.62
C GLU A 136 3.15 15.71 35.52
N LEU A 137 2.64 14.53 35.16
CA LEU A 137 2.79 13.31 35.97
C LEU A 137 4.21 12.73 35.86
N PRO A 138 4.72 12.15 36.97
CA PRO A 138 5.96 11.37 36.93
C PRO A 138 5.87 10.22 35.93
N PHE A 139 6.98 9.92 35.25
CA PHE A 139 7.07 8.88 34.23
C PHE A 139 6.55 7.50 34.72
N GLU A 140 6.80 7.18 35.97
CA GLU A 140 6.33 5.93 36.61
C GLU A 140 4.79 5.82 36.69
N GLU A 141 4.10 6.93 36.85
CA GLU A 141 2.64 6.97 36.83
C GLU A 141 2.07 6.93 35.41
N LEU A 142 2.75 7.55 34.44
CA LEU A 142 2.40 7.46 33.03
C LEU A 142 2.50 6.03 32.49
N GLN A 143 3.52 5.29 32.89
CA GLN A 143 3.68 3.87 32.50
C GLN A 143 2.54 2.95 33.00
N LYS A 144 1.88 3.30 34.09
CA LYS A 144 0.73 2.53 34.64
C LYS A 144 -0.57 2.76 33.88
N LYS A 145 -0.64 3.82 33.05
CA LYS A 145 -1.84 4.15 32.28
C LYS A 145 -1.85 3.37 30.98
N THR A 146 -2.61 2.32 30.91
CA THR A 146 -2.84 1.50 29.70
C THR A 146 -4.01 2.06 28.92
N LEU A 147 -3.84 2.29 27.61
CA LEU A 147 -4.92 2.67 26.72
C LEU A 147 -5.84 1.46 26.50
N LYS A 148 -7.14 1.69 26.62
CA LYS A 148 -8.16 0.68 26.37
C LYS A 148 -8.51 0.63 24.88
N ALA A 149 -8.64 -0.56 24.32
CA ALA A 149 -9.27 -0.76 23.02
C ALA A 149 -10.77 -0.90 23.19
N GLY A 150 -11.56 -0.15 22.43
CA GLY A 150 -13.00 -0.29 22.34
C GLY A 150 -13.41 -1.01 21.04
N PRO A 151 -14.71 -1.28 20.84
CA PRO A 151 -15.19 -1.74 19.53
C PRO A 151 -15.04 -0.64 18.49
N LEU A 152 -14.66 -1.04 17.28
CA LEU A 152 -14.71 -0.18 16.10
C LEU A 152 -16.17 0.01 15.67
N THR A 153 -16.52 1.19 15.23
CA THR A 153 -17.86 1.52 14.77
C THR A 153 -17.85 2.00 13.31
N MET A 154 -19.02 1.97 12.70
CA MET A 154 -19.19 2.51 11.35
C MET A 154 -18.82 3.98 11.26
N GLU A 155 -19.04 4.76 12.34
CA GLU A 155 -18.67 6.17 12.39
C GLU A 155 -17.16 6.39 12.34
N ASP A 156 -16.36 5.58 13.06
CA ASP A 156 -14.90 5.64 13.02
C ASP A 156 -14.38 5.48 11.58
N PHE A 157 -14.95 4.54 10.82
CA PHE A 157 -14.59 4.33 9.42
C PHE A 157 -15.09 5.44 8.49
N THR A 158 -16.31 5.93 8.69
CA THR A 158 -16.88 7.00 7.85
C THR A 158 -16.05 8.28 7.98
N GLN A 159 -15.65 8.62 9.20
CA GLN A 159 -14.76 9.76 9.45
C GLN A 159 -13.36 9.55 8.87
N ALA A 160 -12.83 8.34 8.97
CA ALA A 160 -11.52 8.00 8.39
C ALA A 160 -11.55 8.13 6.85
N ILE A 161 -12.59 7.60 6.19
CA ILE A 161 -12.79 7.71 4.73
C ILE A 161 -12.93 9.18 4.29
N ALA A 162 -13.58 10.03 5.09
CA ALA A 162 -13.69 11.45 4.77
C ALA A 162 -12.32 12.17 4.82
N ARG A 163 -11.41 11.72 5.68
CA ARG A 163 -10.08 12.32 5.88
C ARG A 163 -9.02 11.77 4.91
N VAL A 164 -9.03 10.47 4.67
CA VAL A 164 -8.06 9.81 3.79
C VAL A 164 -8.47 10.01 2.34
N LYS A 165 -7.59 10.62 1.55
CA LYS A 165 -7.80 10.81 0.11
C LYS A 165 -6.91 9.85 -0.67
N SER A 166 -7.49 9.18 -1.66
CA SER A 166 -6.69 8.41 -2.62
C SER A 166 -5.92 9.35 -3.54
N PRO A 167 -4.61 9.13 -3.77
CA PRO A 167 -3.85 9.85 -4.76
C PRO A 167 -4.14 9.38 -6.19
N VAL A 168 -4.84 8.26 -6.36
CA VAL A 168 -5.07 7.63 -7.66
C VAL A 168 -6.12 8.39 -8.46
N THR A 169 -5.75 8.87 -9.64
CA THR A 169 -6.65 9.55 -10.57
C THR A 169 -7.23 8.58 -11.61
N LEU A 170 -8.33 8.98 -12.26
CA LEU A 170 -8.88 8.24 -13.41
C LEU A 170 -7.89 8.16 -14.58
N ALA A 171 -7.09 9.20 -14.77
CA ALA A 171 -6.07 9.24 -15.81
C ALA A 171 -4.97 8.21 -15.55
N ASP A 172 -4.55 8.04 -14.29
CA ASP A 172 -3.55 7.03 -13.91
C ASP A 172 -4.07 5.61 -14.17
N LEU A 173 -5.31 5.33 -13.77
CA LEU A 173 -5.92 4.02 -14.01
C LEU A 173 -6.01 3.71 -15.50
N LYS A 174 -6.52 4.67 -16.29
CA LYS A 174 -6.61 4.50 -17.74
C LYS A 174 -5.24 4.26 -18.38
N ARG A 175 -4.23 5.02 -17.99
CA ARG A 175 -2.86 4.84 -18.50
C ARG A 175 -2.32 3.44 -18.22
N GLN A 176 -2.52 2.94 -16.99
CA GLN A 176 -2.11 1.59 -16.60
C GLN A 176 -2.89 0.50 -17.34
N GLU A 177 -4.19 0.67 -17.51
CA GLU A 177 -5.03 -0.26 -18.28
C GLU A 177 -4.63 -0.31 -19.76
N ASP A 178 -4.37 0.84 -20.38
CA ASP A 178 -3.97 0.92 -21.78
C ASP A 178 -2.58 0.29 -21.97
N TRP A 179 -1.65 0.52 -21.03
CA TRP A 179 -0.35 -0.16 -21.02
C TRP A 179 -0.52 -1.68 -20.89
N ASN A 180 -1.40 -2.13 -19.98
CA ASN A 180 -1.67 -3.56 -19.80
C ASN A 180 -2.27 -4.22 -21.04
N LYS A 181 -3.16 -3.53 -21.77
CA LYS A 181 -3.72 -4.03 -23.05
C LYS A 181 -2.64 -4.22 -24.11
N GLN A 182 -1.64 -3.37 -24.12
CA GLN A 182 -0.56 -3.38 -25.11
C GLN A 182 0.55 -4.38 -24.75
N PHE A 183 0.93 -4.48 -23.49
CA PHE A 183 2.13 -5.20 -23.04
C PHE A 183 1.87 -6.27 -21.98
N GLY A 184 0.67 -6.37 -21.44
CA GLY A 184 0.32 -7.33 -20.39
C GLY A 184 0.28 -8.76 -20.91
N ALA A 185 0.47 -9.73 -20.03
CA ALA A 185 0.25 -11.12 -20.34
C ALA A 185 -1.26 -11.39 -20.40
N SER A 186 -1.71 -11.93 -21.50
CA SER A 186 -3.06 -12.48 -21.70
C SER A 186 -3.23 -13.81 -20.94
#